data_ba004b97c31523f1a1d7228cf647da53
#
_entry.id   ba004b97c31523f1a1d7228cf647da53
#
_cell.length_a   1.000
_cell.length_b   1.000
_cell.length_c   1.000
_cell.angle_alpha   90.00
_cell.angle_beta   90.00
_cell.angle_gamma   90.00
#
_symmetry.space_group_name_H-M   'P 1'
#
loop_
_entity.id
_entity.type
_entity.pdbx_description
1 polymer ?
#
loop_
_entity_poly.entity_id
_entity_poly.type
_entity_poly.pdbx_seq_one_letter_code
_entity_poly.pdbx_strand_id
1 'polypeptide(L)'
;MKKVFIAAALAAMIVSCGSKGNKSAEMIAESESDSLFAVNDSTLGDLQTYTYEGVLPGADVSGINYLLTLQETGEDSLGTYNLTTTYLGANNGQDQVFTNSGTVVTIIGIPNDSTAIIYQLVSAAPGHEKTNFVAEGDSALTMVGKDFKKAISKLNYTLKKKL
;
A
#
# COMPACT_ATOMS: atom_id res chain seq x y z
N MET A 1 26.36 -38.47 27.55
CA MET A 1 26.86 -38.40 28.94
C MET A 1 27.09 -36.94 29.30
N LYS A 2 26.63 -36.60 30.47
CA LYS A 2 26.79 -35.38 31.27
C LYS A 2 25.89 -34.17 30.96
N LYS A 3 24.85 -34.19 31.76
CA LYS A 3 23.99 -33.06 32.17
C LYS A 3 24.80 -32.12 33.06
N VAL A 4 24.61 -30.83 32.94
CA VAL A 4 24.82 -29.91 34.07
C VAL A 4 23.68 -28.88 34.06
N PHE A 5 22.87 -28.96 35.11
CA PHE A 5 21.92 -27.94 35.56
C PHE A 5 22.69 -26.93 36.42
N ILE A 6 22.44 -25.64 36.28
CA ILE A 6 22.63 -24.67 37.34
C ILE A 6 21.45 -23.71 37.33
N ALA A 7 20.67 -23.79 38.41
CA ALA A 7 19.69 -22.85 38.85
C ALA A 7 20.25 -22.03 40.01
N ALA A 8 19.92 -20.76 40.06
CA ALA A 8 19.82 -19.90 41.27
C ALA A 8 19.43 -18.50 40.80
N ALA A 9 18.28 -17.98 41.05
CA ALA A 9 17.58 -17.60 42.29
C ALA A 9 17.88 -16.15 42.75
N LEU A 10 16.82 -15.38 42.79
CA LEU A 10 16.38 -14.29 43.73
C LEU A 10 17.25 -13.03 43.87
N ALA A 11 16.61 -11.89 43.66
CA ALA A 11 16.18 -11.02 44.81
C ALA A 11 15.33 -9.83 44.33
N ALA A 12 14.17 -9.72 44.93
CA ALA A 12 13.29 -8.57 44.95
C ALA A 12 13.80 -7.52 45.97
N MET A 13 13.50 -6.24 45.74
CA MET A 13 13.22 -5.19 46.74
C MET A 13 12.55 -4.02 46.02
N ILE A 14 11.38 -3.80 46.10
CA ILE A 14 10.33 -3.06 46.84
C ILE A 14 10.84 -1.85 47.61
N VAL A 15 9.85 -0.88 47.59
CA VAL A 15 9.60 0.20 48.59
C VAL A 15 10.11 1.56 48.09
N SER A 16 9.34 2.65 48.03
CA SER A 16 8.14 3.00 48.79
C SER A 16 7.64 4.37 48.36
N CYS A 17 6.33 4.50 48.33
CA CYS A 17 5.51 5.54 48.93
C CYS A 17 5.78 7.03 48.64
N GLY A 18 4.71 7.67 48.18
CA GLY A 18 4.38 8.97 48.67
C GLY A 18 3.46 9.80 47.76
N SER A 19 2.17 9.68 48.02
CA SER A 19 1.21 10.76 48.25
C SER A 19 0.35 11.25 47.08
N LYS A 20 -0.93 10.86 47.17
CA LYS A 20 -2.19 11.57 46.91
C LYS A 20 -2.37 12.38 45.61
N GLY A 21 -3.33 11.90 44.85
CA GLY A 21 -4.08 12.69 43.86
C GLY A 21 -4.98 11.80 43.02
N ASN A 22 -6.24 11.66 43.42
CA ASN A 22 -7.31 10.99 42.68
C ASN A 22 -7.38 11.44 41.23
N LYS A 23 -7.45 10.49 40.30
CA LYS A 23 -8.56 10.37 39.36
C LYS A 23 -8.40 9.08 38.54
N SER A 24 -9.50 8.32 38.52
CA SER A 24 -9.75 7.17 37.67
C SER A 24 -9.35 7.43 36.21
N ALA A 25 -8.52 6.55 35.64
CA ALA A 25 -8.41 6.39 34.22
C ALA A 25 -8.48 4.89 33.93
N GLU A 26 -9.57 4.50 33.32
CA GLU A 26 -9.78 3.19 32.71
C GLU A 26 -8.62 2.91 31.74
N MET A 27 -7.97 1.79 31.95
CA MET A 27 -7.05 1.26 30.94
C MET A 27 -7.88 0.65 29.81
N ILE A 28 -8.07 1.42 28.75
CA ILE A 28 -8.44 0.87 27.46
C ILE A 28 -7.14 0.35 26.86
N ALA A 29 -7.07 -0.95 26.66
CA ALA A 29 -6.05 -1.58 25.85
C ALA A 29 -6.29 -1.16 24.40
N GLU A 30 -5.64 -0.10 23.96
CA GLU A 30 -5.55 0.23 22.55
C GLU A 30 -4.61 -0.76 21.88
N SER A 31 -5.18 -1.59 21.03
CA SER A 31 -4.52 -2.29 19.97
C SER A 31 -3.84 -1.23 19.08
N GLU A 32 -2.52 -1.10 19.18
CA GLU A 32 -1.72 -0.33 18.25
C GLU A 32 -1.79 -1.01 16.87
N SER A 33 -2.80 -0.67 16.09
CA SER A 33 -2.69 -0.77 14.66
C SER A 33 -1.84 0.42 14.22
N ASP A 34 -0.60 0.13 13.91
CA ASP A 34 0.39 1.07 13.42
C ASP A 34 -0.07 1.68 12.09
N SER A 35 -0.87 2.74 12.19
CA SER A 35 -1.31 3.55 11.07
C SER A 35 -0.18 4.53 10.74
N LEU A 36 0.75 4.09 9.91
CA LEU A 36 1.87 4.89 9.40
C LEU A 36 1.45 6.10 8.54
N PHE A 37 0.20 6.51 8.55
CA PHE A 37 -0.34 7.52 7.64
C PHE A 37 -1.11 8.65 8.32
N ALA A 38 -0.63 9.14 9.45
CA ALA A 38 -1.17 10.36 10.03
C ALA A 38 -0.08 11.41 10.23
N VAL A 39 0.53 11.86 9.15
CA VAL A 39 1.22 13.15 9.14
C VAL A 39 0.22 14.17 8.62
N ASN A 40 -0.54 14.74 9.51
CA ASN A 40 -1.35 15.91 9.25
C ASN A 40 -0.44 17.13 9.36
N ASP A 41 0.42 17.32 8.35
CA ASP A 41 1.14 18.59 8.19
C ASP A 41 0.24 19.52 7.38
N SER A 42 -0.29 20.54 8.03
CA SER A 42 -1.18 21.53 7.42
C SER A 42 -0.53 22.39 6.32
N THR A 43 0.74 22.15 6.03
CA THR A 43 1.49 22.80 4.94
C THR A 43 1.45 22.00 3.63
N LEU A 44 0.97 20.73 3.64
CA LEU A 44 1.03 19.83 2.50
C LEU A 44 -0.27 19.77 1.66
N GLY A 45 -1.25 20.63 1.92
CA GLY A 45 -2.55 20.59 1.25
C GLY A 45 -3.44 19.43 1.71
N ASP A 46 -4.66 19.36 1.20
CA ASP A 46 -5.61 18.30 1.55
C ASP A 46 -5.22 16.97 0.93
N LEU A 47 -5.14 15.91 1.75
CA LEU A 47 -4.89 14.55 1.29
C LEU A 47 -6.04 14.06 0.41
N GLN A 48 -5.78 13.83 -0.86
CA GLN A 48 -6.73 13.26 -1.81
C GLN A 48 -6.54 11.75 -1.89
N THR A 49 -7.63 11.00 -1.79
CA THR A 49 -7.61 9.54 -1.89
C THR A 49 -8.44 9.08 -3.08
N TYR A 50 -7.84 8.30 -3.95
CA TYR A 50 -8.48 7.74 -5.15
C TYR A 50 -8.37 6.22 -5.15
N THR A 51 -9.48 5.54 -5.37
CA THR A 51 -9.51 4.09 -5.48
C THR A 51 -9.89 3.66 -6.88
N TYR A 52 -9.13 2.73 -7.45
CA TYR A 52 -9.35 2.17 -8.78
C TYR A 52 -9.45 0.65 -8.69
N GLU A 53 -10.33 0.07 -9.50
CA GLU A 53 -10.55 -1.38 -9.53
C GLU A 53 -10.72 -1.88 -10.95
N GLY A 54 -10.23 -3.10 -11.21
CA GLY A 54 -10.44 -3.78 -12.49
C GLY A 54 -9.77 -5.14 -12.54
N VAL A 55 -10.30 -5.99 -13.40
CA VAL A 55 -9.69 -7.30 -13.67
C VAL A 55 -8.79 -7.18 -14.89
N LEU A 56 -7.51 -7.40 -14.67
CA LEU A 56 -6.47 -7.43 -15.70
C LEU A 56 -6.17 -8.88 -16.13
N PRO A 57 -5.63 -9.09 -17.32
CA PRO A 57 -5.27 -10.43 -17.79
C PRO A 57 -4.17 -11.05 -16.92
N GLY A 58 -4.32 -12.31 -16.59
CA GLY A 58 -3.28 -13.14 -15.97
C GLY A 58 -2.76 -14.16 -16.98
N ALA A 59 -1.50 -14.59 -16.85
CA ALA A 59 -0.91 -15.59 -17.74
C ALA A 59 -1.47 -16.99 -17.47
N ASP A 60 -1.54 -17.38 -16.21
CA ASP A 60 -1.89 -18.74 -15.77
C ASP A 60 -3.15 -18.78 -14.90
N VAL A 61 -3.94 -17.70 -14.87
CA VAL A 61 -5.14 -17.55 -14.08
C VAL A 61 -6.26 -16.93 -14.92
N SER A 62 -7.50 -17.04 -14.48
CA SER A 62 -8.67 -16.48 -15.18
C SER A 62 -8.62 -14.96 -15.29
N GLY A 63 -7.85 -14.31 -14.43
CA GLY A 63 -7.62 -12.88 -14.37
C GLY A 63 -7.01 -12.51 -13.03
N ILE A 64 -6.58 -11.26 -12.92
CA ILE A 64 -6.06 -10.70 -11.68
C ILE A 64 -6.90 -9.46 -11.36
N ASN A 65 -7.66 -9.51 -10.27
CA ASN A 65 -8.38 -8.33 -9.80
C ASN A 65 -7.42 -7.41 -9.06
N TYR A 66 -7.33 -6.17 -9.52
CA TYR A 66 -6.55 -5.09 -8.92
C TYR A 66 -7.48 -4.15 -8.16
N LEU A 67 -7.17 -3.90 -6.89
CA LEU A 67 -7.75 -2.82 -6.10
C LEU A 67 -6.59 -1.90 -5.70
N LEU A 68 -6.50 -0.75 -6.34
CA LEU A 68 -5.44 0.24 -6.15
C LEU A 68 -6.00 1.47 -5.46
N THR A 69 -5.44 1.83 -4.31
CA THR A 69 -5.70 3.09 -3.63
C THR A 69 -4.48 3.98 -3.74
N LEU A 70 -4.65 5.19 -4.27
CA LEU A 70 -3.65 6.25 -4.33
C LEU A 70 -3.98 7.32 -3.30
N GLN A 71 -2.96 7.83 -2.61
CA GLN A 71 -3.06 8.96 -1.70
C GLN A 71 -2.02 9.99 -2.11
N GLU A 72 -2.47 11.19 -2.43
CA GLU A 72 -1.64 12.28 -2.93
C GLU A 72 -1.97 13.56 -2.17
N THR A 73 -0.98 14.38 -1.95
CA THR A 73 -1.15 15.78 -1.51
C THR A 73 -1.04 16.69 -2.72
N GLY A 74 -1.85 17.75 -2.79
CA GLY A 74 -2.01 18.55 -4.00
C GLY A 74 -0.77 19.30 -4.50
N GLU A 75 0.32 19.33 -3.73
CA GLU A 75 1.51 20.14 -4.05
C GLU A 75 2.72 19.31 -4.49
N ASP A 76 2.76 18.00 -4.21
CA ASP A 76 3.90 17.15 -4.54
C ASP A 76 3.54 16.07 -5.56
N SER A 77 4.48 15.82 -6.48
CA SER A 77 4.39 14.69 -7.41
C SER A 77 4.69 13.34 -6.74
N LEU A 78 4.75 13.32 -5.43
CA LEU A 78 4.97 12.14 -4.61
C LEU A 78 3.74 11.85 -3.77
N GLY A 79 3.32 10.60 -3.78
CA GLY A 79 2.22 10.11 -2.97
C GLY A 79 2.52 8.72 -2.43
N THR A 80 1.52 8.07 -1.88
CA THR A 80 1.60 6.68 -1.45
C THR A 80 0.52 5.85 -2.12
N TYR A 81 0.75 4.53 -2.18
CA TYR A 81 -0.25 3.61 -2.69
C TYR A 81 -0.41 2.38 -1.81
N ASN A 82 -1.59 1.80 -1.90
CA ASN A 82 -1.89 0.46 -1.44
C ASN A 82 -2.53 -0.32 -2.58
N LEU A 83 -1.96 -1.47 -2.93
CA LEU A 83 -2.41 -2.32 -4.02
C LEU A 83 -2.74 -3.71 -3.48
N THR A 84 -3.99 -4.13 -3.63
CA THR A 84 -4.40 -5.52 -3.43
C THR A 84 -4.59 -6.18 -4.79
N THR A 85 -3.92 -7.30 -5.02
CA THR A 85 -4.11 -8.14 -6.20
C THR A 85 -4.70 -9.49 -5.81
N THR A 86 -5.80 -9.88 -6.46
CA THR A 86 -6.44 -11.18 -6.27
C THR A 86 -6.31 -11.99 -7.55
N TYR A 87 -5.53 -13.04 -7.51
CA TYR A 87 -5.34 -13.99 -8.61
C TYR A 87 -6.50 -14.98 -8.61
N LEU A 88 -7.37 -14.89 -9.61
CA LEU A 88 -8.61 -15.63 -9.65
C LEU A 88 -8.37 -17.11 -10.04
N GLY A 89 -8.70 -18.01 -9.12
CA GLY A 89 -8.55 -19.45 -9.32
C GLY A 89 -7.11 -19.98 -9.31
N ALA A 90 -6.15 -19.23 -8.80
CA ALA A 90 -4.71 -19.56 -8.87
C ALA A 90 -4.31 -20.81 -8.08
N ASN A 91 -4.96 -21.08 -6.95
CA ASN A 91 -4.58 -22.17 -6.05
C ASN A 91 -5.67 -23.27 -6.04
N ASN A 92 -5.55 -24.22 -6.95
CA ASN A 92 -6.53 -25.32 -7.10
C ASN A 92 -7.99 -24.82 -7.20
N GLY A 93 -8.20 -23.74 -7.96
CA GLY A 93 -9.51 -23.11 -8.15
C GLY A 93 -9.90 -22.12 -7.06
N GLN A 94 -9.05 -21.88 -6.06
CA GLN A 94 -9.25 -20.84 -5.04
C GLN A 94 -8.47 -19.59 -5.41
N ASP A 95 -8.97 -18.45 -4.99
CA ASP A 95 -8.32 -17.16 -5.19
C ASP A 95 -7.11 -16.99 -4.26
N GLN A 96 -6.07 -16.33 -4.77
CA GLN A 96 -4.89 -15.99 -3.98
C GLN A 96 -4.73 -14.47 -3.92
N VAL A 97 -4.63 -13.94 -2.71
CA VAL A 97 -4.58 -12.49 -2.47
C VAL A 97 -3.18 -12.07 -2.05
N PHE A 98 -2.69 -10.99 -2.64
CA PHE A 98 -1.45 -10.33 -2.26
C PHE A 98 -1.70 -8.84 -2.04
N THR A 99 -0.96 -8.25 -1.10
CA THR A 99 -0.94 -6.81 -0.86
C THR A 99 0.45 -6.26 -1.06
N ASN A 100 0.53 -5.07 -1.63
CA ASN A 100 1.77 -4.33 -1.83
C ASN A 100 1.51 -2.85 -1.57
N SER A 101 2.46 -2.17 -0.97
CA SER A 101 2.40 -0.73 -0.70
C SER A 101 3.73 -0.06 -0.96
N GLY A 102 3.72 1.25 -1.08
CA GLY A 102 4.92 2.03 -1.33
C GLY A 102 4.61 3.46 -1.72
N THR A 103 5.51 4.06 -2.47
CA THR A 103 5.36 5.42 -2.98
C THR A 103 4.85 5.41 -4.40
N VAL A 104 4.05 6.40 -4.75
CA VAL A 104 3.70 6.70 -6.14
C VAL A 104 4.44 7.97 -6.58
N VAL A 105 5.04 7.90 -7.76
CA VAL A 105 5.70 9.03 -8.41
C VAL A 105 4.84 9.41 -9.61
N THR A 106 4.40 10.67 -9.65
CA THR A 106 3.67 11.22 -10.78
C THR A 106 4.64 11.78 -11.81
N ILE A 107 4.59 11.26 -13.02
CA ILE A 107 5.42 11.69 -14.15
C ILE A 107 4.50 12.38 -15.15
N ILE A 108 4.82 13.63 -15.50
CA ILE A 108 4.07 14.41 -16.49
C ILE A 108 4.86 14.44 -17.78
N GLY A 109 4.21 14.04 -18.86
CA GLY A 109 4.80 13.97 -20.19
C GLY A 109 5.65 12.71 -20.45
N ILE A 110 5.44 12.13 -21.60
CA ILE A 110 6.23 11.00 -22.14
C ILE A 110 6.68 11.36 -23.58
N PRO A 111 7.66 10.64 -24.20
CA PRO A 111 8.23 11.02 -25.51
C PRO A 111 7.22 11.15 -26.59
N ASN A 112 6.07 10.94 -26.65
CA ASN A 112 5.09 11.16 -27.74
C ASN A 112 3.80 11.83 -27.27
N ASP A 113 3.72 12.18 -25.97
CA ASP A 113 2.56 12.84 -25.38
C ASP A 113 3.02 13.66 -24.16
N SER A 114 3.18 14.95 -24.36
CA SER A 114 3.62 15.89 -23.31
C SER A 114 2.55 16.12 -22.22
N THR A 115 1.34 15.68 -22.43
CA THR A 115 0.20 15.85 -21.50
C THR A 115 -0.12 14.58 -20.72
N ALA A 116 0.49 13.44 -21.08
CA ALA A 116 0.26 12.19 -20.38
C ALA A 116 0.65 12.29 -18.90
N ILE A 117 -0.17 11.73 -18.04
CA ILE A 117 0.11 11.59 -16.60
C ILE A 117 0.34 10.11 -16.33
N ILE A 118 1.53 9.78 -15.80
CA ILE A 118 1.89 8.43 -15.42
C ILE A 118 2.00 8.34 -13.91
N TYR A 119 1.30 7.38 -13.32
CA TYR A 119 1.49 6.96 -11.94
C TYR A 119 2.44 5.76 -11.90
N GLN A 120 3.65 5.99 -11.42
CA GLN A 120 4.65 4.94 -11.24
C GLN A 120 4.65 4.45 -9.79
N LEU A 121 4.21 3.22 -9.56
CA LEU A 121 4.22 2.57 -8.25
C LEU A 121 5.60 2.00 -7.95
N VAL A 122 6.20 2.45 -6.85
CA VAL A 122 7.50 1.99 -6.36
C VAL A 122 7.27 1.26 -5.04
N SER A 123 7.45 -0.06 -5.05
CA SER A 123 7.22 -0.90 -3.88
C SER A 123 8.16 -0.55 -2.73
N ALA A 124 7.65 -0.54 -1.51
CA ALA A 124 8.47 -0.46 -0.30
C ALA A 124 9.28 -1.75 -0.06
N ALA A 125 8.79 -2.89 -0.58
CA ALA A 125 9.51 -4.16 -0.51
C ALA A 125 10.63 -4.22 -1.57
N PRO A 126 11.86 -4.63 -1.21
CA PRO A 126 12.97 -4.69 -2.16
C PRO A 126 12.74 -5.78 -3.22
N GLY A 127 13.29 -5.56 -4.41
CA GLY A 127 13.27 -6.53 -5.51
C GLY A 127 11.99 -6.55 -6.34
N HIS A 128 11.01 -5.73 -6.02
CA HIS A 128 9.83 -5.57 -6.85
C HIS A 128 10.06 -4.58 -8.00
N GLU A 129 9.62 -4.95 -9.19
CA GLU A 129 9.64 -4.04 -10.33
C GLU A 129 8.60 -2.93 -10.17
N LYS A 130 8.90 -1.78 -10.76
CA LYS A 130 7.96 -0.66 -10.82
C LYS A 130 6.77 -1.00 -11.70
N THR A 131 5.57 -0.66 -11.27
CA THR A 131 4.34 -0.80 -12.04
C THR A 131 3.90 0.58 -12.51
N ASN A 132 3.58 0.74 -13.78
CA ASN A 132 3.23 2.02 -14.36
C ASN A 132 1.78 2.00 -14.86
N PHE A 133 1.07 3.08 -14.59
CA PHE A 133 -0.28 3.33 -15.11
C PHE A 133 -0.32 4.70 -15.78
N VAL A 134 -0.91 4.79 -16.96
CA VAL A 134 -1.26 6.07 -17.58
C VAL A 134 -2.69 6.45 -17.19
N ALA A 135 -2.90 7.71 -16.81
CA ALA A 135 -4.22 8.22 -16.53
C ALA A 135 -5.03 8.37 -17.83
N GLU A 136 -6.27 7.88 -17.81
CA GLU A 136 -7.26 8.04 -18.88
C GLU A 136 -8.31 9.05 -18.41
N GLY A 137 -7.95 10.32 -18.44
CA GLY A 137 -8.72 11.36 -17.79
C GLY A 137 -8.81 11.14 -16.28
N ASP A 138 -9.92 11.56 -15.67
CA ASP A 138 -10.11 11.51 -14.21
C ASP A 138 -10.75 10.20 -13.71
N SER A 139 -11.04 9.27 -14.60
CA SER A 139 -11.92 8.12 -14.28
C SER A 139 -11.28 6.76 -14.43
N ALA A 140 -10.10 6.65 -15.02
CA ALA A 140 -9.48 5.35 -15.26
C ALA A 140 -7.94 5.43 -15.31
N LEU A 141 -7.31 4.28 -15.06
CA LEU A 141 -5.87 4.07 -15.16
C LEU A 141 -5.61 2.86 -16.06
N THR A 142 -4.79 2.99 -17.09
CA THR A 142 -4.38 1.88 -17.96
C THR A 142 -2.96 1.47 -17.64
N MET A 143 -2.74 0.19 -17.34
CA MET A 143 -1.40 -0.35 -17.11
C MET A 143 -0.57 -0.25 -18.40
N VAL A 144 0.68 0.21 -18.25
CA VAL A 144 1.63 0.39 -19.34
C VAL A 144 2.96 -0.28 -19.03
N GLY A 145 3.74 -0.56 -20.08
CA GLY A 145 5.07 -1.14 -19.96
C GLY A 145 6.11 -0.20 -19.32
N LYS A 146 7.34 -0.68 -19.20
CA LYS A 146 8.49 0.11 -18.72
C LYS A 146 8.82 1.30 -19.63
N ASP A 147 8.43 1.22 -20.89
CA ASP A 147 8.57 2.26 -21.91
C ASP A 147 7.33 3.17 -22.00
N PHE A 148 6.42 3.07 -21.03
CA PHE A 148 5.16 3.80 -20.94
C PHE A 148 4.19 3.57 -22.11
N LYS A 149 4.37 2.48 -22.85
CA LYS A 149 3.46 2.12 -23.95
C LYS A 149 2.35 1.18 -23.45
N LYS A 150 1.16 1.39 -23.99
CA LYS A 150 0.03 0.48 -23.82
C LYS A 150 0.31 -0.85 -24.52
N ALA A 151 -0.18 -1.94 -23.94
CA ALA A 151 -0.10 -3.24 -24.56
C ALA A 151 -0.84 -3.27 -25.91
N ILE A 152 -0.22 -3.86 -26.93
CA ILE A 152 -0.85 -4.11 -28.22
C ILE A 152 -1.67 -5.40 -28.09
N SER A 153 -2.84 -5.30 -27.46
CA SER A 153 -3.71 -6.43 -27.16
C SER A 153 -5.17 -5.98 -27.12
N LYS A 154 -6.09 -6.91 -27.31
CA LYS A 154 -7.54 -6.68 -27.12
C LYS A 154 -7.99 -6.94 -25.67
N LEU A 155 -7.08 -7.36 -24.80
CA LEU A 155 -7.38 -7.62 -23.40
C LEU A 155 -7.51 -6.32 -22.60
N ASN A 156 -8.25 -6.39 -21.48
CA ASN A 156 -8.43 -5.24 -20.62
C ASN A 156 -7.21 -5.02 -19.72
N TYR A 157 -6.58 -3.86 -19.81
CA TYR A 157 -5.50 -3.43 -18.92
C TYR A 157 -5.89 -2.19 -18.11
N THR A 158 -7.18 -1.89 -18.02
CA THR A 158 -7.68 -0.64 -17.45
C THR A 158 -8.41 -0.89 -16.14
N LEU A 159 -8.05 -0.11 -15.14
CA LEU A 159 -8.74 0.02 -13.86
C LEU A 159 -9.69 1.22 -13.93
N LYS A 160 -10.86 1.11 -13.34
CA LYS A 160 -11.84 2.20 -13.26
C LYS A 160 -11.86 2.78 -11.86
N LYS A 161 -12.01 4.11 -11.76
CA LYS A 161 -12.15 4.80 -10.49
C LYS A 161 -13.45 4.38 -9.81
N LYS A 162 -13.36 4.07 -8.52
CA LYS A 162 -14.55 3.84 -7.67
C LYS A 162 -15.06 5.19 -7.18
N LEU A 163 -16.36 5.35 -7.24
CA LEU A 163 -17.09 6.51 -6.73
C LEU A 163 -17.33 6.37 -5.24
#